data_86a084f933f182c9264e1b5bbd946a5e
#
_entry.id   86a084f933f182c9264e1b5bbd946a5e
#
_cell.length_a   1.000
_cell.length_b   1.000
_cell.length_c   1.000
_cell.angle_alpha   90.00
_cell.angle_beta   90.00
_cell.angle_gamma   90.00
#
_symmetry.space_group_name_H-M   'P 1'
#
loop_
_entity.id
_entity.type
_entity.pdbx_description
1 polymer ?
#
loop_
_entity_poly.entity_id
_entity_poly.type
_entity_poly.pdbx_seq_one_letter_code
_entity_poly.pdbx_strand_id
1 'polypeptide(L)'
;DVAEGDVQAQFLPVPGRRYEILRVDVTDADPVQAVLAALPEGAARNIFRIVLTGETDRAPNPAALRAALEGRVFAMQLRDETRARRDLWARAGEATLRGQFLAQLKQKYDAAGSDRDRETIVMAARWGLAALDHDEEVVTL
;
A
#
# COMPACT_ATOMS: atom_id res chain seq x y z
N ASP A 1 -40.47 -17.73 45.01
CA ASP A 1 -39.21 -17.39 45.70
C ASP A 1 -38.05 -17.73 44.79
N VAL A 2 -37.50 -16.71 44.21
CA VAL A 2 -36.21 -16.84 43.46
C VAL A 2 -35.13 -16.73 44.52
N ALA A 3 -34.51 -17.86 44.87
CA ALA A 3 -33.32 -17.84 45.70
C ALA A 3 -32.23 -17.04 44.99
N GLU A 4 -31.66 -16.07 45.68
CA GLU A 4 -30.42 -15.41 45.24
C GLU A 4 -29.33 -16.48 45.11
N GLY A 5 -29.23 -17.03 43.91
CA GLY A 5 -28.16 -17.93 43.56
C GLY A 5 -26.99 -17.11 43.00
N ASP A 6 -25.82 -17.38 43.51
CA ASP A 6 -24.57 -16.84 42.96
C ASP A 6 -24.44 -17.29 41.50
N VAL A 7 -24.57 -16.35 40.54
CA VAL A 7 -24.45 -16.64 39.12
C VAL A 7 -22.97 -16.52 38.73
N GLN A 8 -22.31 -17.65 38.58
CA GLN A 8 -20.96 -17.70 38.02
C GLN A 8 -21.01 -17.73 36.49
N ALA A 9 -20.61 -16.66 35.85
CA ALA A 9 -20.44 -16.61 34.42
C ALA A 9 -18.98 -16.93 34.05
N GLN A 10 -18.79 -18.00 33.29
CA GLN A 10 -17.49 -18.37 32.76
C GLN A 10 -17.43 -18.04 31.26
N PHE A 11 -16.43 -17.24 30.85
CA PHE A 11 -16.16 -17.03 29.44
C PHE A 11 -15.45 -18.27 28.85
N LEU A 12 -16.14 -18.98 27.98
CA LEU A 12 -15.57 -20.09 27.22
C LEU A 12 -15.20 -19.58 25.82
N PRO A 13 -13.88 -19.42 25.51
CA PRO A 13 -13.48 -19.08 24.16
C PRO A 13 -13.76 -20.25 23.23
N VAL A 14 -14.71 -20.09 22.32
CA VAL A 14 -14.95 -21.07 21.25
C VAL A 14 -13.91 -20.81 20.16
N PRO A 15 -13.04 -21.80 19.87
CA PRO A 15 -12.06 -21.64 18.82
C PRO A 15 -12.76 -21.61 17.45
N GLY A 16 -13.00 -20.43 16.97
CA GLY A 16 -13.57 -20.13 15.65
C GLY A 16 -12.53 -19.56 14.70
N ARG A 17 -12.86 -19.55 13.40
CA ARG A 17 -12.08 -18.82 12.42
C ARG A 17 -12.25 -17.33 12.64
N ARG A 18 -11.14 -16.58 12.53
CA ARG A 18 -11.18 -15.12 12.59
C ARG A 18 -11.28 -14.57 11.18
N TYR A 19 -12.02 -13.48 11.03
CA TYR A 19 -11.99 -12.65 9.84
C TYR A 19 -11.08 -11.47 10.11
N GLU A 20 -10.01 -11.34 9.33
CA GLU A 20 -8.98 -10.32 9.52
C GLU A 20 -8.81 -9.50 8.24
N ILE A 21 -8.54 -8.21 8.39
CA ILE A 21 -8.24 -7.31 7.27
C ILE A 21 -6.73 -7.09 7.28
N LEU A 22 -6.07 -7.52 6.21
CA LEU A 22 -4.63 -7.35 5.99
C LEU A 22 -4.44 -6.28 4.92
N ARG A 23 -3.88 -5.12 5.30
CA ARG A 23 -3.49 -4.08 4.36
C ARG A 23 -2.01 -4.22 4.05
N VAL A 24 -1.67 -4.31 2.77
CA VAL A 24 -0.30 -4.53 2.31
C VAL A 24 0.06 -3.46 1.30
N ASP A 25 1.07 -2.66 1.61
CA ASP A 25 1.67 -1.74 0.66
C ASP A 25 2.62 -2.51 -0.26
N VAL A 26 2.38 -2.41 -1.57
CA VAL A 26 3.18 -3.08 -2.61
C VAL A 26 4.04 -2.11 -3.41
N THR A 27 4.21 -0.89 -2.92
CA THR A 27 5.11 0.09 -3.53
C THR A 27 6.54 -0.47 -3.52
N ASP A 28 7.16 -0.54 -4.70
CA ASP A 28 8.52 -1.09 -4.90
C ASP A 28 8.73 -2.54 -4.44
N ALA A 29 7.65 -3.30 -4.23
CA ALA A 29 7.71 -4.68 -3.79
C ALA A 29 6.94 -5.62 -4.73
N ASP A 30 7.37 -6.89 -4.78
CA ASP A 30 6.55 -7.93 -5.40
C ASP A 30 5.30 -8.19 -4.56
N PRO A 31 4.09 -8.05 -5.11
CA PRO A 31 2.85 -8.17 -4.36
C PRO A 31 2.69 -9.52 -3.65
N VAL A 32 3.16 -10.62 -4.28
CA VAL A 32 3.07 -11.95 -3.69
C VAL A 32 3.98 -12.05 -2.47
N GLN A 33 5.22 -11.60 -2.59
CA GLN A 33 6.19 -11.64 -1.50
C GLN A 33 5.77 -10.72 -0.35
N ALA A 34 5.28 -9.52 -0.66
CA ALA A 34 4.80 -8.57 0.33
C ALA A 34 3.62 -9.15 1.16
N VAL A 35 2.66 -9.78 0.49
CA VAL A 35 1.53 -10.42 1.17
C VAL A 35 1.99 -11.61 2.01
N LEU A 36 2.88 -12.47 1.48
CA LEU A 36 3.40 -13.61 2.23
C LEU A 36 4.15 -13.19 3.49
N ALA A 37 4.94 -12.11 3.41
CA ALA A 37 5.68 -11.56 4.54
C ALA A 37 4.76 -10.92 5.61
N ALA A 38 3.60 -10.41 5.20
CA ALA A 38 2.64 -9.76 6.09
C ALA A 38 1.67 -10.73 6.78
N LEU A 39 1.65 -12.02 6.38
CA LEU A 39 0.75 -13.00 6.99
C LEU A 39 1.17 -13.29 8.44
N PRO A 40 0.22 -13.25 9.40
CA PRO A 40 0.51 -13.61 10.78
C PRO A 40 0.68 -15.12 10.95
N GLU A 41 1.29 -15.51 12.06
CA GLU A 41 1.32 -16.92 12.46
C GLU A 41 -0.09 -17.47 12.63
N GLY A 42 -0.31 -18.72 12.21
CA GLY A 42 -1.64 -19.34 12.30
C GLY A 42 -2.66 -18.89 11.26
N ALA A 43 -2.25 -18.13 10.25
CA ALA A 43 -3.11 -17.63 9.17
C ALA A 43 -3.93 -18.73 8.47
N ALA A 44 -3.42 -19.97 8.41
CA ALA A 44 -4.08 -21.11 7.75
C ALA A 44 -5.50 -21.42 8.29
N ARG A 45 -5.83 -20.98 9.48
CA ARG A 45 -7.17 -21.18 10.09
C ARG A 45 -8.13 -20.03 9.86
N ASN A 46 -7.63 -18.87 9.42
CA ASN A 46 -8.38 -17.63 9.38
C ASN A 46 -8.78 -17.25 7.95
N ILE A 47 -9.75 -16.34 7.86
CA ILE A 47 -10.23 -15.75 6.62
C ILE A 47 -9.64 -14.35 6.52
N PHE A 48 -9.04 -14.02 5.38
CA PHE A 48 -8.42 -12.72 5.20
C PHE A 48 -9.11 -11.91 4.09
N ARG A 49 -9.37 -10.64 4.38
CA ARG A 49 -9.56 -9.62 3.36
C ARG A 49 -8.23 -8.92 3.14
N ILE A 50 -7.56 -9.26 2.03
CA ILE A 50 -6.29 -8.67 1.66
C ILE A 50 -6.56 -7.44 0.80
N VAL A 51 -6.09 -6.28 1.27
CA VAL A 51 -6.21 -5.00 0.57
C VAL A 51 -4.82 -4.58 0.15
N LEU A 52 -4.55 -4.62 -1.15
CA LEU A 52 -3.29 -4.12 -1.72
C LEU A 52 -3.39 -2.61 -1.87
N THR A 53 -2.38 -1.90 -1.42
CA THR A 53 -2.28 -0.44 -1.49
C THR A 53 -0.92 -0.03 -2.08
N GLY A 54 -0.74 1.25 -2.35
CA GLY A 54 0.51 1.79 -2.87
C GLY A 54 0.51 2.01 -4.38
N GLU A 55 1.70 2.28 -4.92
CA GLU A 55 1.91 2.55 -6.34
C GLU A 55 2.64 1.37 -7.00
N THR A 56 2.16 0.94 -8.15
CA THR A 56 2.77 -0.15 -8.92
C THR A 56 2.75 0.15 -10.42
N ASP A 57 3.80 -0.31 -11.13
CA ASP A 57 3.89 -0.18 -12.59
C ASP A 57 3.05 -1.24 -13.31
N ARG A 58 2.69 -2.31 -12.61
CA ARG A 58 1.92 -3.42 -13.17
C ARG A 58 0.84 -3.84 -12.18
N ALA A 59 -0.39 -3.96 -12.67
CA ALA A 59 -1.50 -4.45 -11.86
C ALA A 59 -1.17 -5.79 -11.21
N PRO A 60 -1.43 -5.96 -9.90
CA PRO A 60 -1.23 -7.22 -9.21
C PRO A 60 -2.00 -8.36 -9.88
N ASN A 61 -1.39 -9.52 -10.00
CA ASN A 61 -2.02 -10.69 -10.59
C ASN A 61 -2.82 -11.48 -9.54
N PRO A 62 -4.17 -11.46 -9.58
CA PRO A 62 -4.99 -12.15 -8.57
C PRO A 62 -4.82 -13.67 -8.58
N ALA A 63 -4.54 -14.26 -9.74
CA ALA A 63 -4.34 -15.71 -9.85
C ALA A 63 -3.03 -16.15 -9.19
N ALA A 64 -1.95 -15.39 -9.39
CA ALA A 64 -0.67 -15.65 -8.74
C ALA A 64 -0.77 -15.53 -7.22
N LEU A 65 -1.48 -14.49 -6.72
CA LEU A 65 -1.73 -14.31 -5.29
C LEU A 65 -2.55 -15.46 -4.70
N ARG A 66 -3.60 -15.91 -5.39
CA ARG A 66 -4.40 -17.06 -4.93
C ARG A 66 -3.55 -18.32 -4.85
N ALA A 67 -2.78 -18.62 -5.89
CA ALA A 67 -1.91 -19.80 -5.92
C ALA A 67 -0.86 -19.77 -4.78
N ALA A 68 -0.27 -18.60 -4.53
CA ALA A 68 0.74 -18.45 -3.47
C ALA A 68 0.15 -18.58 -2.06
N LEU A 69 -1.13 -18.26 -1.87
CA LEU A 69 -1.83 -18.28 -0.58
C LEU A 69 -2.60 -19.58 -0.35
N GLU A 70 -2.65 -20.47 -1.33
CA GLU A 70 -3.29 -21.77 -1.20
C GLU A 70 -2.64 -22.58 -0.05
N GLY A 71 -3.47 -23.08 0.85
CA GLY A 71 -3.03 -23.80 2.06
C GLY A 71 -2.41 -22.92 3.17
N ARG A 72 -2.16 -21.63 2.89
CA ARG A 72 -1.62 -20.68 3.89
C ARG A 72 -2.68 -19.88 4.60
N VAL A 73 -3.86 -19.75 4.01
CA VAL A 73 -5.05 -19.13 4.60
C VAL A 73 -6.25 -20.05 4.37
N PHE A 74 -7.26 -19.99 5.22
CA PHE A 74 -8.47 -20.81 5.03
C PHE A 74 -9.29 -20.31 3.84
N ALA A 75 -9.50 -19.01 3.76
CA ALA A 75 -10.14 -18.33 2.63
C ALA A 75 -9.64 -16.91 2.52
N MET A 76 -9.73 -16.33 1.33
CA MET A 76 -9.32 -14.95 1.10
C MET A 76 -10.28 -14.21 0.16
N GLN A 77 -10.41 -12.92 0.41
CA GLN A 77 -10.95 -11.92 -0.48
C GLN A 77 -9.83 -10.95 -0.83
N LEU A 78 -9.55 -10.76 -2.12
CA LEU A 78 -8.57 -9.78 -2.58
C LEU A 78 -9.29 -8.49 -3.00
N ARG A 79 -8.78 -7.35 -2.54
CA ARG A 79 -9.17 -6.03 -3.00
C ARG A 79 -7.91 -5.28 -3.45
N ASP A 80 -7.95 -4.84 -4.68
CA ASP A 80 -6.88 -4.02 -5.26
C ASP A 80 -7.28 -2.54 -5.13
N GLU A 81 -6.52 -1.80 -4.32
CA GLU A 81 -6.59 -0.35 -4.15
C GLU A 81 -5.26 0.29 -4.57
N THR A 82 -4.44 -0.43 -5.34
CA THR A 82 -3.19 0.13 -5.86
C THR A 82 -3.48 1.18 -6.92
N ARG A 83 -2.51 2.06 -7.13
CA ARG A 83 -2.56 3.08 -8.16
C ARG A 83 -1.43 2.82 -9.15
N ALA A 84 -1.68 3.12 -10.42
CA ALA A 84 -0.59 3.12 -11.38
C ALA A 84 0.47 4.14 -10.95
N ARG A 85 1.74 3.71 -10.99
CA ARG A 85 2.86 4.62 -10.75
C ARG A 85 2.78 5.74 -11.78
N ARG A 86 2.65 6.96 -11.32
CA ARG A 86 2.76 8.10 -12.21
C ARG A 86 4.22 8.26 -12.57
N ASP A 87 4.52 8.30 -13.86
CA ASP A 87 5.84 8.72 -14.30
C ASP A 87 6.08 10.15 -13.78
N LEU A 88 6.90 10.23 -12.75
CA LEU A 88 7.22 11.49 -12.07
C LEU A 88 7.76 12.54 -13.06
N TRP A 89 8.42 12.07 -14.11
CA TRP A 89 9.11 12.90 -15.09
C TRP A 89 8.30 13.18 -16.35
N ALA A 90 7.10 12.58 -16.49
CA ALA A 90 6.27 12.71 -17.71
C ALA A 90 6.02 14.17 -18.11
N ARG A 91 5.92 15.06 -17.13
CA ARG A 91 5.64 16.48 -17.34
C ARG A 91 6.89 17.38 -17.32
N ALA A 92 8.09 16.82 -17.26
CA ALA A 92 9.34 17.56 -17.20
C ALA A 92 9.63 18.43 -18.47
N GLY A 93 8.89 18.20 -19.57
CA GLY A 93 9.01 18.99 -20.82
C GLY A 93 7.96 20.09 -20.97
N GLU A 94 7.03 20.24 -20.02
CA GLU A 94 5.98 21.24 -20.10
C GLU A 94 6.51 22.67 -19.82
N ALA A 95 6.00 23.66 -20.55
CA ALA A 95 6.33 25.08 -20.34
C ALA A 95 5.55 25.67 -19.13
N THR A 96 5.54 24.96 -18.02
CA THR A 96 4.90 25.33 -16.76
C THR A 96 5.94 25.39 -15.65
N LEU A 97 5.61 26.04 -14.52
CA LEU A 97 6.47 26.04 -13.32
C LEU A 97 6.78 24.59 -12.86
N ARG A 98 5.79 23.73 -12.87
CA ARG A 98 5.93 22.29 -12.59
C ARG A 98 6.87 21.60 -13.56
N GLY A 99 6.70 21.84 -14.87
CA GLY A 99 7.53 21.24 -15.89
C GLY A 99 8.99 21.66 -15.73
N GLN A 100 9.26 22.95 -15.48
CA GLN A 100 10.61 23.47 -15.23
C GLN A 100 11.23 22.88 -13.95
N PHE A 101 10.47 22.80 -12.86
CA PHE A 101 10.89 22.19 -11.61
C PHE A 101 11.28 20.73 -11.82
N LEU A 102 10.42 19.94 -12.49
CA LEU A 102 10.70 18.53 -12.78
C LEU A 102 11.88 18.36 -13.74
N ALA A 103 12.05 19.23 -14.74
CA ALA A 103 13.17 19.17 -15.66
C ALA A 103 14.51 19.35 -14.94
N GLN A 104 14.59 20.30 -14.00
CA GLN A 104 15.80 20.51 -13.20
C GLN A 104 16.13 19.32 -12.30
N LEU A 105 15.11 18.75 -11.65
CA LEU A 105 15.31 17.58 -10.79
C LEU A 105 15.65 16.33 -11.61
N LYS A 106 15.05 16.16 -12.79
CA LYS A 106 15.37 15.05 -13.69
C LYS A 106 16.83 15.12 -14.13
N GLN A 107 17.34 16.30 -14.49
CA GLN A 107 18.74 16.47 -14.84
C GLN A 107 19.68 16.05 -13.69
N LYS A 108 19.34 16.42 -12.44
CA LYS A 108 20.09 16.00 -11.26
C LYS A 108 19.99 14.48 -11.02
N TYR A 109 18.81 13.90 -11.24
CA TYR A 109 18.58 12.46 -11.13
C TYR A 109 19.42 11.67 -12.13
N ASP A 110 19.46 12.13 -13.39
CA ASP A 110 20.24 11.51 -14.47
C ASP A 110 21.76 11.63 -14.22
N ALA A 111 22.20 12.69 -13.55
CA ALA A 111 23.59 12.93 -13.17
C ALA A 111 24.01 12.29 -11.83
N ALA A 112 23.06 11.73 -11.06
CA ALA A 112 23.33 11.19 -9.73
C ALA A 112 24.21 9.93 -9.79
N GLY A 113 25.26 9.91 -8.98
CA GLY A 113 26.24 8.82 -8.94
C GLY A 113 25.87 7.65 -8.03
N SER A 114 24.84 7.80 -7.17
CA SER A 114 24.39 6.75 -6.25
C SER A 114 22.87 6.59 -6.25
N ASP A 115 22.40 5.38 -5.90
CA ASP A 115 20.95 5.12 -5.77
C ASP A 115 20.34 5.94 -4.63
N ARG A 116 21.08 6.18 -3.56
CA ARG A 116 20.64 7.02 -2.44
C ARG A 116 20.37 8.47 -2.86
N ASP A 117 21.24 9.02 -3.72
CA ASP A 117 21.04 10.38 -4.25
C ASP A 117 19.80 10.43 -5.15
N ARG A 118 19.60 9.39 -5.98
CA ARG A 118 18.40 9.26 -6.82
C ARG A 118 17.12 9.20 -6.01
N GLU A 119 17.09 8.39 -4.94
CA GLU A 119 15.95 8.31 -4.01
C GLU A 119 15.66 9.67 -3.36
N THR A 120 16.68 10.38 -2.93
CA THR A 120 16.55 11.71 -2.33
C THR A 120 15.93 12.70 -3.33
N ILE A 121 16.37 12.66 -4.61
CA ILE A 121 15.84 13.53 -5.66
C ILE A 121 14.38 13.19 -5.98
N VAL A 122 14.02 11.90 -6.04
CA VAL A 122 12.63 11.45 -6.24
C VAL A 122 11.74 11.95 -5.11
N MET A 123 12.21 11.84 -3.86
CA MET A 123 11.46 12.32 -2.70
C MET A 123 11.27 13.84 -2.74
N ALA A 124 12.31 14.58 -3.08
CA ALA A 124 12.24 16.04 -3.25
C ALA A 124 11.26 16.45 -4.37
N ALA A 125 11.24 15.71 -5.47
CA ALA A 125 10.29 15.95 -6.56
C ALA A 125 8.84 15.71 -6.14
N ARG A 126 8.56 14.62 -5.42
CA ARG A 126 7.21 14.31 -4.90
C ARG A 126 6.71 15.38 -3.92
N TRP A 127 7.56 15.80 -2.99
CA TRP A 127 7.20 16.83 -2.01
C TRP A 127 7.02 18.20 -2.64
N GLY A 128 7.90 18.58 -3.59
CA GLY A 128 7.78 19.82 -4.31
C GLY A 128 6.51 19.88 -5.16
N LEU A 129 6.13 18.79 -5.83
CA LEU A 129 4.87 18.73 -6.56
C LEU A 129 3.67 18.86 -5.62
N ALA A 130 3.68 18.19 -4.47
CA ALA A 130 2.62 18.29 -3.49
C ALA A 130 2.47 19.73 -2.95
N ALA A 131 3.57 20.45 -2.76
CA ALA A 131 3.53 21.86 -2.36
C ALA A 131 2.94 22.75 -3.48
N LEU A 132 3.33 22.52 -4.74
CA LEU A 132 2.79 23.27 -5.89
C LEU A 132 1.30 22.98 -6.13
N ASP A 133 0.81 21.78 -5.77
CA ASP A 133 -0.63 21.44 -5.86
C ASP A 133 -1.47 22.17 -4.83
N HIS A 134 -0.91 22.45 -3.64
CA HIS A 134 -1.61 23.23 -2.60
C HIS A 134 -1.72 24.72 -2.93
N ASP A 135 -0.75 25.28 -3.64
CA ASP A 135 -0.79 26.70 -4.04
C ASP A 135 -1.79 26.97 -5.17
N GLU A 136 -2.15 25.96 -5.98
CA GLU A 136 -3.18 26.13 -7.01
C GLU A 136 -4.62 26.20 -6.46
N GLU A 137 -4.86 25.69 -5.25
CA GLU A 137 -6.18 25.78 -4.58
C GLU A 137 -6.43 27.16 -3.93
N VAL A 138 -5.43 28.01 -3.79
CA VAL A 138 -5.52 29.32 -3.10
C VAL A 138 -5.80 30.50 -4.05
N VAL A 139 -5.84 30.29 -5.35
CA VAL A 139 -6.12 31.38 -6.34
C VAL A 139 -7.48 31.17 -7.00
N THR A 140 -8.54 31.20 -6.19
CA THR A 140 -9.89 31.50 -6.68
C THR A 140 -10.50 32.53 -5.72
N LEU A 141 -10.17 33.79 -5.92
CA LEU A 141 -10.94 34.96 -5.46
C LEU A 141 -11.74 35.47 -6.64
#